data_189a9a6801abec38631f4ab6a8d5afe2
#
_entry.id   189a9a6801abec38631f4ab6a8d5afe2
#
_cell.length_a   1.000
_cell.length_b   1.000
_cell.length_c   1.000
_cell.angle_alpha   90.00
_cell.angle_beta   90.00
_cell.angle_gamma   90.00
#
_symmetry.space_group_name_H-M   'P 1'
#
loop_
_entity.id
_entity.type
_entity.pdbx_description
1 polymer ?
#
loop_
_entity_poly.entity_id
_entity_poly.type
_entity_poly.pdbx_seq_one_letter_code
_entity_poly.pdbx_strand_id
1 'polypeptide(L)'
;MLLLIISIGCICLLVFYNICRKGNSAASSGIIKYHIIAHNMGGGVDSKEGFENAYARGTRLFDADLRFSKDGELILCHEWEGVLGYFSFSKEDIYYNDINVGQVERSLLPSKEEFCKTKIDNQYTMISFADVVEQMKEWKDIYIVCDAKEDVEETYLSICKTADYNPDVLNRIVVSLYRADDFDIVKDIYPFKHLAIRQYENLPRSADEIINICKEKQINIVNVGTAYCDTDTIKAYKENGLFVYAAVVNDISYFDKLRDIGVDGIVSDFIYEDMIDAK
;
A
#
# COMPACT_ATOMS: atom_id res chain seq x y z
N MET A 1 14.87 -19.90 -45.87
CA MET A 1 13.70 -20.26 -45.03
C MET A 1 14.01 -20.09 -43.52
N LEU A 2 15.17 -20.48 -43.02
CA LEU A 2 15.54 -20.37 -41.60
C LEU A 2 15.63 -18.92 -41.09
N LEU A 3 16.18 -17.99 -41.87
CA LEU A 3 16.31 -16.57 -41.54
C LEU A 3 14.96 -15.81 -41.40
N LEU A 4 13.93 -16.26 -42.15
CA LEU A 4 12.60 -15.64 -42.11
C LEU A 4 11.85 -16.02 -40.81
N ILE A 5 12.06 -17.24 -40.30
CA ILE A 5 11.42 -17.75 -39.07
C ILE A 5 12.00 -17.05 -37.84
N ILE A 6 13.30 -16.76 -37.83
CA ILE A 6 13.96 -16.06 -36.74
C ILE A 6 13.48 -14.60 -36.65
N SER A 7 13.27 -13.92 -37.79
CA SER A 7 12.79 -12.53 -37.81
C SER A 7 11.33 -12.41 -37.35
N ILE A 8 10.48 -13.37 -37.69
CA ILE A 8 9.06 -13.39 -37.25
C ILE A 8 8.98 -13.65 -35.73
N GLY A 9 9.80 -14.58 -35.20
CA GLY A 9 9.86 -14.85 -33.78
C GLY A 9 10.30 -13.63 -32.95
N CYS A 10 11.33 -12.87 -33.40
CA CYS A 10 11.78 -11.64 -32.75
C CYS A 10 10.72 -10.53 -32.82
N ILE A 11 10.01 -10.41 -33.96
CA ILE A 11 8.93 -9.41 -34.08
C ILE A 11 7.75 -9.76 -33.17
N CYS A 12 7.36 -11.03 -33.08
CA CYS A 12 6.30 -11.48 -32.16
C CYS A 12 6.68 -11.24 -30.69
N LEU A 13 7.93 -11.50 -30.29
CA LEU A 13 8.45 -11.23 -28.96
C LEU A 13 8.45 -9.73 -28.65
N LEU A 14 8.89 -8.88 -29.58
CA LEU A 14 8.86 -7.42 -29.43
C LEU A 14 7.44 -6.86 -29.38
N VAL A 15 6.52 -7.40 -30.17
CA VAL A 15 5.09 -7.00 -30.13
C VAL A 15 4.47 -7.45 -28.82
N PHE A 16 4.73 -8.69 -28.37
CA PHE A 16 4.24 -9.19 -27.07
C PHE A 16 4.80 -8.40 -25.91
N TYR A 17 6.12 -8.10 -25.93
CA TYR A 17 6.78 -7.23 -24.94
C TYR A 17 6.17 -5.82 -24.90
N ASN A 18 5.90 -5.20 -26.07
CA ASN A 18 5.27 -3.88 -26.14
C ASN A 18 3.79 -3.89 -25.74
N ILE A 19 3.06 -4.99 -26.00
CA ILE A 19 1.67 -5.16 -25.55
C ILE A 19 1.64 -5.33 -24.02
N CYS A 20 2.51 -6.17 -23.44
CA CYS A 20 2.63 -6.31 -21.98
C CYS A 20 3.06 -4.99 -21.32
N ARG A 21 4.02 -4.27 -21.90
CA ARG A 21 4.47 -2.95 -21.39
C ARG A 21 3.36 -1.88 -21.46
N LYS A 22 2.55 -1.87 -22.53
CA LYS A 22 1.37 -0.99 -22.63
C LYS A 22 0.25 -1.39 -21.69
N GLY A 23 0.05 -2.68 -21.42
CA GLY A 23 -0.94 -3.19 -20.46
C GLY A 23 -0.62 -2.74 -19.04
N ASN A 24 0.64 -2.86 -18.61
CA ASN A 24 1.07 -2.42 -17.28
C ASN A 24 1.05 -0.89 -17.13
N SER A 25 1.40 -0.12 -18.19
CA SER A 25 1.31 1.34 -18.14
C SER A 25 -0.14 1.86 -18.07
N ALA A 26 -1.10 1.12 -18.65
CA ALA A 26 -2.51 1.49 -18.60
C ALA A 26 -3.16 1.15 -17.24
N ALA A 27 -2.72 0.05 -16.59
CA ALA A 27 -3.24 -0.33 -15.26
C ALA A 27 -2.83 0.68 -14.19
N SER A 28 -1.59 1.22 -14.23
CA SER A 28 -1.10 2.23 -13.28
C SER A 28 -1.60 3.64 -13.56
N SER A 29 -2.09 3.94 -14.77
CA SER A 29 -2.51 5.30 -15.17
C SER A 29 -3.61 5.91 -14.28
N GLY A 30 -4.41 5.08 -13.60
CA GLY A 30 -5.44 5.54 -12.67
C GLY A 30 -4.91 6.04 -11.32
N ILE A 31 -3.81 5.44 -10.83
CA ILE A 31 -3.22 5.74 -9.51
C ILE A 31 -2.27 6.93 -9.60
N ILE A 32 -1.41 6.95 -10.61
CA ILE A 32 -0.29 7.91 -10.74
C ILE A 32 -0.69 9.39 -10.89
N LYS A 33 -1.94 9.67 -11.05
CA LYS A 33 -2.46 11.06 -11.05
C LYS A 33 -2.64 11.63 -9.64
N TYR A 34 -2.53 10.79 -8.60
CA TYR A 34 -2.66 11.20 -7.21
C TYR A 34 -1.29 11.26 -6.53
N HIS A 35 -1.03 12.33 -5.80
CA HIS A 35 0.26 12.61 -5.18
C HIS A 35 0.30 12.22 -3.71
N ILE A 36 -0.87 12.08 -3.07
CA ILE A 36 -0.97 11.80 -1.64
C ILE A 36 -1.56 10.43 -1.39
N ILE A 37 -0.80 9.61 -0.66
CA ILE A 37 -1.33 8.43 0.05
C ILE A 37 -1.60 8.88 1.49
N ALA A 38 -2.87 8.85 1.91
CA ALA A 38 -3.25 9.15 3.28
C ALA A 38 -2.76 8.02 4.20
N HIS A 39 -1.73 8.28 5.00
CA HIS A 39 -1.17 7.35 5.97
C HIS A 39 -2.19 7.05 7.07
N ASN A 40 -2.30 5.79 7.49
CA ASN A 40 -3.29 5.34 8.49
C ASN A 40 -4.69 5.90 8.19
N MET A 41 -5.17 5.75 6.95
CA MET A 41 -6.45 6.29 6.45
C MET A 41 -6.58 7.81 6.52
N GLY A 42 -5.56 8.54 6.98
CA GLY A 42 -5.51 9.98 7.16
C GLY A 42 -5.69 10.44 8.61
N GLY A 43 -4.93 11.48 8.99
CA GLY A 43 -4.95 12.04 10.34
C GLY A 43 -4.14 11.25 11.37
N GLY A 44 -3.28 10.31 10.93
CA GLY A 44 -2.36 9.57 11.79
C GLY A 44 -3.00 8.44 12.61
N VAL A 45 -4.28 8.12 12.39
CA VAL A 45 -5.02 7.04 13.05
C VAL A 45 -5.93 6.35 12.06
N ASP A 46 -5.83 5.03 11.96
CA ASP A 46 -6.74 4.20 11.14
C ASP A 46 -8.18 4.34 11.63
N SER A 47 -8.89 5.35 11.15
CA SER A 47 -10.21 5.72 11.65
C SER A 47 -11.18 6.12 10.56
N LYS A 48 -12.47 5.99 10.88
CA LYS A 48 -13.55 6.43 10.00
C LYS A 48 -13.44 7.93 9.70
N GLU A 49 -13.23 8.73 10.73
CA GLU A 49 -13.16 10.20 10.63
C GLU A 49 -11.95 10.65 9.79
N GLY A 50 -10.79 9.97 9.93
CA GLY A 50 -9.61 10.22 9.09
C GLY A 50 -9.90 9.93 7.62
N PHE A 51 -10.49 8.77 7.34
CA PHE A 51 -10.85 8.33 5.99
C PHE A 51 -11.82 9.29 5.30
N GLU A 52 -12.92 9.65 5.97
CA GLU A 52 -13.91 10.59 5.45
C GLU A 52 -13.32 12.00 5.22
N ASN A 53 -12.52 12.50 6.17
CA ASN A 53 -11.87 13.80 6.04
C ASN A 53 -10.88 13.85 4.88
N ALA A 54 -10.01 12.85 4.75
CA ALA A 54 -9.03 12.80 3.66
C ALA A 54 -9.72 12.68 2.29
N TYR A 55 -10.79 11.90 2.17
CA TYR A 55 -11.60 11.83 0.96
C TYR A 55 -12.24 13.17 0.60
N ALA A 56 -12.83 13.86 1.57
CA ALA A 56 -13.45 15.19 1.38
C ALA A 56 -12.42 16.23 0.92
N ARG A 57 -11.15 16.05 1.27
CA ARG A 57 -10.01 16.90 0.91
C ARG A 57 -9.29 16.47 -0.39
N GLY A 58 -9.94 15.65 -1.19
CA GLY A 58 -9.46 15.28 -2.54
C GLY A 58 -8.53 14.06 -2.56
N THR A 59 -8.10 13.50 -1.44
CA THR A 59 -7.26 12.29 -1.40
C THR A 59 -8.02 11.08 -1.93
N ARG A 60 -7.33 10.23 -2.69
CA ARG A 60 -7.90 9.04 -3.34
C ARG A 60 -7.07 7.77 -3.14
N LEU A 61 -5.88 7.89 -2.56
CA LEU A 61 -5.05 6.76 -2.14
C LEU A 61 -5.01 6.73 -0.61
N PHE A 62 -5.27 5.58 -0.02
CA PHE A 62 -5.32 5.40 1.43
C PHE A 62 -4.46 4.21 1.82
N ASP A 63 -3.56 4.39 2.77
CA ASP A 63 -2.75 3.32 3.36
C ASP A 63 -3.56 2.68 4.49
N ALA A 64 -3.76 1.37 4.41
CA ALA A 64 -4.52 0.57 5.35
C ALA A 64 -3.63 -0.50 5.97
N ASP A 65 -3.37 -0.38 7.25
CA ASP A 65 -2.58 -1.33 8.02
C ASP A 65 -3.47 -2.47 8.52
N LEU A 66 -3.33 -3.65 7.92
CA LEU A 66 -4.25 -4.76 8.11
C LEU A 66 -3.76 -5.76 9.15
N ARG A 67 -4.61 -6.01 10.14
CA ARG A 67 -4.44 -7.02 11.19
C ARG A 67 -5.71 -7.84 11.35
N PHE A 68 -5.59 -8.95 12.08
CA PHE A 68 -6.75 -9.77 12.43
C PHE A 68 -7.26 -9.45 13.83
N SER A 69 -8.58 -9.38 13.95
CA SER A 69 -9.29 -9.41 15.22
C SER A 69 -9.33 -10.82 15.79
N LYS A 70 -9.82 -10.98 17.04
CA LYS A 70 -10.00 -12.27 17.71
C LYS A 70 -10.84 -13.26 16.89
N ASP A 71 -11.84 -12.79 16.21
CA ASP A 71 -12.77 -13.57 15.39
C ASP A 71 -12.30 -13.77 13.94
N GLY A 72 -11.05 -13.37 13.63
CA GLY A 72 -10.41 -13.60 12.34
C GLY A 72 -10.85 -12.65 11.22
N GLU A 73 -11.48 -11.55 11.58
CA GLU A 73 -11.88 -10.50 10.63
C GLU A 73 -10.76 -9.45 10.49
N LEU A 74 -10.59 -8.89 9.30
CA LEU A 74 -9.60 -7.83 9.08
C LEU A 74 -10.06 -6.49 9.69
N ILE A 75 -9.19 -5.91 10.49
CA ILE A 75 -9.31 -4.59 11.09
C ILE A 75 -8.14 -3.71 10.68
N LEU A 76 -8.28 -2.39 10.80
CA LEU A 76 -7.20 -1.45 10.51
C LEU A 76 -6.53 -1.01 11.80
N CYS A 77 -5.23 -1.35 11.94
CA CYS A 77 -4.44 -1.01 13.13
C CYS A 77 -2.94 -1.11 12.81
N HIS A 78 -2.22 0.00 12.89
CA HIS A 78 -0.78 -0.02 12.62
C HIS A 78 -0.03 -0.81 13.69
N GLU A 79 -0.22 -0.45 14.96
CA GLU A 79 0.50 -1.06 16.09
C GLU A 79 -0.40 -1.22 17.31
N TRP A 80 -0.19 -2.34 18.02
CA TRP A 80 -0.97 -2.64 19.21
C TRP A 80 -0.63 -1.75 20.42
N GLU A 81 0.60 -1.21 20.48
CA GLU A 81 1.04 -0.29 21.52
C GLU A 81 0.16 0.95 21.61
N GLY A 82 -0.24 1.52 20.47
CA GLY A 82 -1.07 2.73 20.40
C GLY A 82 -2.48 2.53 20.93
N VAL A 83 -2.93 1.28 21.09
CA VAL A 83 -4.29 0.95 21.52
C VAL A 83 -4.37 0.17 22.84
N LEU A 84 -3.24 -0.01 23.55
CA LEU A 84 -3.17 -0.77 24.82
C LEU A 84 -4.20 -0.31 25.87
N GLY A 85 -4.43 0.98 25.98
CA GLY A 85 -5.36 1.54 26.96
C GLY A 85 -6.84 1.29 26.69
N TYR A 86 -7.18 0.71 25.55
CA TYR A 86 -8.57 0.51 25.10
C TYR A 86 -9.01 -0.95 25.16
N PHE A 87 -8.05 -1.89 25.30
CA PHE A 87 -8.32 -3.35 25.28
C PHE A 87 -7.67 -4.06 26.46
N SER A 88 -7.94 -5.35 26.63
CA SER A 88 -7.58 -6.12 27.83
C SER A 88 -6.19 -6.77 27.79
N PHE A 89 -5.39 -6.54 26.74
CA PHE A 89 -4.00 -7.01 26.67
C PHE A 89 -3.03 -5.91 27.15
N SER A 90 -1.82 -6.32 27.51
CA SER A 90 -0.77 -5.46 28.07
C SER A 90 0.45 -5.38 27.15
N LYS A 91 1.43 -4.57 27.49
CA LYS A 91 2.68 -4.45 26.72
C LYS A 91 3.49 -5.76 26.73
N GLU A 92 3.38 -6.53 27.80
CA GLU A 92 4.06 -7.82 27.97
C GLU A 92 3.49 -8.91 27.03
N ASP A 93 2.26 -8.73 26.53
CA ASP A 93 1.63 -9.62 25.56
C ASP A 93 2.08 -9.33 24.12
N ILE A 94 2.85 -8.26 23.88
CA ILE A 94 3.34 -7.88 22.56
C ILE A 94 4.68 -8.54 22.29
N TYR A 95 4.78 -9.29 21.20
CA TYR A 95 6.02 -9.82 20.66
C TYR A 95 6.25 -9.29 19.24
N TYR A 96 7.51 -9.29 18.76
CA TYR A 96 7.85 -8.68 17.46
C TYR A 96 8.23 -9.75 16.45
N ASN A 97 7.78 -9.56 15.20
CA ASN A 97 8.20 -10.35 14.07
C ASN A 97 9.52 -9.80 13.46
N ASP A 98 10.01 -10.45 12.40
CA ASP A 98 11.28 -10.13 11.77
C ASP A 98 11.30 -8.79 10.99
N ILE A 99 10.15 -8.22 10.67
CA ILE A 99 10.04 -6.84 10.13
C ILE A 99 9.80 -5.80 11.24
N ASN A 100 9.99 -6.20 12.49
CA ASN A 100 9.87 -5.37 13.70
C ASN A 100 8.46 -4.77 13.89
N VAL A 101 7.43 -5.56 13.57
CA VAL A 101 6.03 -5.21 13.82
C VAL A 101 5.51 -5.99 15.01
N GLY A 102 4.99 -5.29 16.01
CA GLY A 102 4.44 -5.86 17.24
C GLY A 102 3.21 -6.74 16.96
N GLN A 103 3.22 -7.95 17.50
CA GLN A 103 2.16 -8.95 17.39
C GLN A 103 1.56 -9.23 18.76
N VAL A 104 0.30 -9.62 18.81
CA VAL A 104 -0.39 -10.08 20.02
C VAL A 104 -1.07 -11.39 19.68
N GLU A 105 -1.09 -12.34 20.63
CA GLU A 105 -1.79 -13.61 20.44
C GLU A 105 -3.28 -13.34 20.16
N ARG A 106 -3.80 -13.90 19.06
CA ARG A 106 -5.16 -13.62 18.55
C ARG A 106 -6.25 -13.86 19.62
N SER A 107 -6.06 -14.81 20.51
CA SER A 107 -7.00 -15.09 21.60
C SER A 107 -7.20 -13.95 22.61
N LEU A 108 -6.21 -13.06 22.73
CA LEU A 108 -6.22 -11.89 23.62
C LEU A 108 -6.82 -10.64 22.95
N LEU A 109 -6.96 -10.63 21.64
CA LEU A 109 -7.43 -9.48 20.88
C LEU A 109 -8.93 -9.23 21.08
N PRO A 110 -9.42 -8.01 20.81
CA PRO A 110 -10.85 -7.74 20.71
C PRO A 110 -11.45 -8.46 19.49
N SER A 111 -12.76 -8.77 19.55
CA SER A 111 -13.53 -9.08 18.35
C SER A 111 -13.63 -7.83 17.44
N LYS A 112 -13.95 -8.04 16.16
CA LYS A 112 -14.20 -6.92 15.23
C LYS A 112 -15.26 -5.96 15.78
N GLU A 113 -16.33 -6.49 16.37
CA GLU A 113 -17.40 -5.67 16.92
C GLU A 113 -16.94 -4.79 18.09
N GLU A 114 -16.14 -5.34 19.01
CA GLU A 114 -15.55 -4.59 20.12
C GLU A 114 -14.58 -3.54 19.60
N PHE A 115 -13.72 -3.89 18.63
CA PHE A 115 -12.76 -3.00 18.01
C PHE A 115 -13.46 -1.80 17.35
N CYS A 116 -14.44 -2.02 16.49
CA CYS A 116 -15.14 -0.97 15.75
C CYS A 116 -16.07 -0.11 16.63
N LYS A 117 -16.41 -0.53 17.86
CA LYS A 117 -17.11 0.30 18.83
C LYS A 117 -16.18 1.21 19.62
N THR A 118 -14.87 0.97 19.56
CA THR A 118 -13.86 1.73 20.30
C THR A 118 -13.60 3.07 19.63
N LYS A 119 -13.47 4.11 20.44
CA LYS A 119 -13.03 5.44 20.01
C LYS A 119 -11.71 5.81 20.67
N ILE A 120 -10.69 6.04 19.86
CA ILE A 120 -9.43 6.60 20.34
C ILE A 120 -9.65 8.08 20.64
N ASP A 121 -9.21 8.51 21.83
CA ASP A 121 -9.34 9.87 22.36
C ASP A 121 -10.76 10.44 22.30
N ASN A 122 -11.78 9.58 22.39
CA ASN A 122 -13.20 9.91 22.23
C ASN A 122 -13.57 10.56 20.88
N GLN A 123 -12.66 10.55 19.91
CA GLN A 123 -12.79 11.23 18.63
C GLN A 123 -12.76 10.27 17.45
N TYR A 124 -11.78 9.36 17.38
CA TYR A 124 -11.51 8.53 16.22
C TYR A 124 -12.14 7.15 16.37
N THR A 125 -13.14 6.84 15.56
CA THR A 125 -13.81 5.52 15.52
C THR A 125 -12.97 4.54 14.73
N MET A 126 -12.58 3.44 15.38
CA MET A 126 -11.85 2.34 14.73
C MET A 126 -12.70 1.69 13.65
N ILE A 127 -12.08 1.23 12.56
CA ILE A 127 -12.78 0.65 11.43
C ILE A 127 -12.24 -0.74 11.04
N SER A 128 -13.10 -1.55 10.45
CA SER A 128 -12.74 -2.82 9.84
C SER A 128 -12.48 -2.66 8.34
N PHE A 129 -11.77 -3.63 7.75
CA PHE A 129 -11.61 -3.66 6.30
C PHE A 129 -12.95 -3.89 5.57
N ALA A 130 -13.92 -4.53 6.22
CA ALA A 130 -15.27 -4.64 5.68
C ALA A 130 -15.95 -3.26 5.51
N ASP A 131 -15.78 -2.34 6.48
CA ASP A 131 -16.28 -0.97 6.36
C ASP A 131 -15.60 -0.23 5.19
N VAL A 132 -14.29 -0.43 5.00
CA VAL A 132 -13.55 0.13 3.87
C VAL A 132 -14.07 -0.42 2.54
N VAL A 133 -14.33 -1.73 2.45
CA VAL A 133 -14.90 -2.36 1.24
C VAL A 133 -16.30 -1.81 0.92
N GLU A 134 -17.16 -1.63 1.92
CA GLU A 134 -18.48 -1.00 1.70
C GLU A 134 -18.31 0.44 1.17
N GLN A 135 -17.39 1.22 1.75
CA GLN A 135 -17.11 2.56 1.26
C GLN A 135 -16.52 2.57 -0.17
N MET A 136 -15.68 1.58 -0.52
CA MET A 136 -15.17 1.41 -1.90
C MET A 136 -16.29 1.08 -2.91
N LYS A 137 -17.39 0.47 -2.48
CA LYS A 137 -18.55 0.23 -3.35
C LYS A 137 -19.30 1.52 -3.67
N GLU A 138 -19.22 2.53 -2.80
CA GLU A 138 -19.82 3.85 -3.01
C GLU A 138 -18.83 4.80 -3.73
N TRP A 139 -17.61 4.93 -3.21
CA TRP A 139 -16.56 5.78 -3.76
C TRP A 139 -15.76 5.01 -4.82
N LYS A 140 -16.13 5.16 -6.08
CA LYS A 140 -15.54 4.39 -7.20
C LYS A 140 -14.15 4.85 -7.62
N ASP A 141 -13.69 5.96 -7.11
CA ASP A 141 -12.43 6.62 -7.49
C ASP A 141 -11.29 6.43 -6.47
N ILE A 142 -11.51 5.71 -5.36
CA ILE A 142 -10.48 5.47 -4.35
C ILE A 142 -9.73 4.16 -4.57
N TYR A 143 -8.48 4.12 -4.10
CA TYR A 143 -7.60 2.96 -4.05
C TYR A 143 -7.09 2.74 -2.64
N ILE A 144 -6.96 1.50 -2.22
CA ILE A 144 -6.46 1.13 -0.90
C ILE A 144 -5.11 0.44 -1.04
N VAL A 145 -4.08 1.03 -0.46
CA VAL A 145 -2.73 0.47 -0.33
C VAL A 145 -2.74 -0.42 0.90
N CYS A 146 -2.76 -1.73 0.68
CA CYS A 146 -2.88 -2.70 1.76
C CYS A 146 -1.51 -3.12 2.29
N ASP A 147 -1.22 -2.82 3.55
CA ASP A 147 -0.06 -3.26 4.28
C ASP A 147 -0.42 -4.42 5.23
N ALA A 148 -0.01 -5.63 4.88
CA ALA A 148 -0.21 -6.81 5.71
C ALA A 148 0.77 -6.78 6.90
N LYS A 149 0.28 -6.57 8.12
CA LYS A 149 1.08 -6.58 9.35
C LYS A 149 1.27 -7.96 9.94
N GLU A 150 0.56 -8.96 9.43
CA GLU A 150 0.60 -10.35 9.87
C GLU A 150 0.96 -11.28 8.69
N ASP A 151 0.44 -12.51 8.65
CA ASP A 151 0.69 -13.45 7.56
C ASP A 151 0.13 -12.93 6.23
N VAL A 152 0.98 -12.87 5.21
CA VAL A 152 0.65 -12.29 3.90
C VAL A 152 -0.41 -13.12 3.19
N GLU A 153 -0.31 -14.45 3.22
CA GLU A 153 -1.26 -15.33 2.54
C GLU A 153 -2.65 -15.22 3.19
N GLU A 154 -2.71 -15.33 4.52
CA GLU A 154 -3.97 -15.21 5.27
C GLU A 154 -4.61 -13.84 5.05
N THR A 155 -3.81 -12.76 5.05
CA THR A 155 -4.29 -11.38 4.86
C THR A 155 -4.90 -11.19 3.46
N TYR A 156 -4.20 -11.56 2.38
CA TYR A 156 -4.71 -11.35 1.03
C TYR A 156 -5.85 -12.29 0.65
N LEU A 157 -5.89 -13.52 1.20
CA LEU A 157 -7.07 -14.38 1.11
C LEU A 157 -8.28 -13.73 1.80
N SER A 158 -8.08 -13.12 2.96
CA SER A 158 -9.16 -12.43 3.70
C SER A 158 -9.62 -11.15 3.01
N ILE A 159 -8.72 -10.37 2.39
CA ILE A 159 -9.09 -9.24 1.51
C ILE A 159 -10.03 -9.70 0.40
N CYS A 160 -9.67 -10.77 -0.32
CA CYS A 160 -10.49 -11.30 -1.40
C CYS A 160 -11.86 -11.77 -0.92
N LYS A 161 -11.91 -12.48 0.21
CA LYS A 161 -13.18 -12.96 0.82
C LYS A 161 -14.05 -11.79 1.28
N THR A 162 -13.50 -10.80 1.98
CA THR A 162 -14.24 -9.62 2.44
C THR A 162 -14.80 -8.81 1.28
N ALA A 163 -14.07 -8.75 0.16
CA ALA A 163 -14.54 -8.13 -1.07
C ALA A 163 -15.52 -9.00 -1.88
N ASP A 164 -15.87 -10.21 -1.41
CA ASP A 164 -16.67 -11.20 -2.15
C ASP A 164 -16.12 -11.45 -3.57
N TYR A 165 -14.80 -11.47 -3.70
CA TYR A 165 -14.07 -11.57 -4.97
C TYR A 165 -14.53 -10.57 -6.04
N ASN A 166 -15.14 -9.45 -5.64
CA ASN A 166 -15.66 -8.42 -6.53
C ASN A 166 -14.50 -7.72 -7.28
N PRO A 167 -14.39 -7.86 -8.62
CA PRO A 167 -13.31 -7.28 -9.38
C PRO A 167 -13.32 -5.74 -9.36
N ASP A 168 -14.48 -5.10 -9.20
CA ASP A 168 -14.57 -3.63 -9.11
C ASP A 168 -13.92 -3.09 -7.82
N VAL A 169 -13.88 -3.90 -6.76
CA VAL A 169 -13.16 -3.59 -5.52
C VAL A 169 -11.68 -4.02 -5.65
N LEU A 170 -11.42 -5.29 -5.97
CA LEU A 170 -10.07 -5.86 -5.99
C LEU A 170 -9.14 -5.20 -7.01
N ASN A 171 -9.65 -4.68 -8.13
CA ASN A 171 -8.88 -3.90 -9.09
C ASN A 171 -8.42 -2.54 -8.57
N ARG A 172 -8.87 -2.10 -7.40
CA ARG A 172 -8.49 -0.87 -6.72
C ARG A 172 -7.72 -1.12 -5.41
N ILE A 173 -7.37 -2.37 -5.15
CA ILE A 173 -6.40 -2.74 -4.12
C ILE A 173 -5.00 -2.58 -4.70
N VAL A 174 -4.12 -1.91 -3.96
CA VAL A 174 -2.69 -1.83 -4.20
C VAL A 174 -2.01 -2.77 -3.22
N VAL A 175 -1.44 -3.84 -3.73
CA VAL A 175 -0.63 -4.77 -2.93
C VAL A 175 0.67 -4.08 -2.55
N SER A 176 0.96 -3.93 -1.28
CA SER A 176 2.17 -3.26 -0.79
C SER A 176 2.94 -4.18 0.14
N LEU A 177 4.10 -4.67 -0.33
CA LEU A 177 4.86 -5.74 0.33
C LEU A 177 6.33 -5.37 0.51
N TYR A 178 6.98 -6.06 1.43
CA TYR A 178 8.39 -5.85 1.76
C TYR A 178 9.32 -6.83 1.05
N ARG A 179 8.87 -8.06 0.75
CA ARG A 179 9.71 -9.15 0.24
C ARG A 179 9.29 -9.57 -1.16
N ALA A 180 10.27 -9.94 -1.98
CA ALA A 180 10.05 -10.38 -3.34
C ALA A 180 9.18 -11.65 -3.43
N ASP A 181 9.40 -12.60 -2.51
CA ASP A 181 8.71 -13.89 -2.52
C ASP A 181 7.22 -13.76 -2.16
N ASP A 182 6.86 -12.77 -1.34
CA ASP A 182 5.47 -12.49 -0.96
C ASP A 182 4.59 -12.13 -2.17
N PHE A 183 5.18 -11.53 -3.22
CA PHE A 183 4.45 -11.22 -4.46
C PHE A 183 4.02 -12.48 -5.21
N ASP A 184 4.77 -13.57 -5.16
CA ASP A 184 4.39 -14.83 -5.79
C ASP A 184 3.19 -15.45 -5.04
N ILE A 185 3.20 -15.41 -3.70
CA ILE A 185 2.07 -15.85 -2.87
C ILE A 185 0.80 -15.08 -3.23
N VAL A 186 0.87 -13.76 -3.25
CA VAL A 186 -0.29 -12.89 -3.53
C VAL A 186 -0.80 -13.07 -4.96
N LYS A 187 0.08 -13.28 -5.93
CA LYS A 187 -0.26 -13.53 -7.33
C LYS A 187 -1.06 -14.83 -7.52
N ASP A 188 -0.76 -15.85 -6.71
CA ASP A 188 -1.48 -17.13 -6.77
C ASP A 188 -2.90 -17.02 -6.15
N ILE A 189 -3.14 -16.03 -5.28
CA ILE A 189 -4.45 -15.76 -4.68
C ILE A 189 -5.37 -15.01 -5.65
N TYR A 190 -4.87 -13.90 -6.22
CA TYR A 190 -5.65 -13.05 -7.13
C TYR A 190 -4.72 -12.21 -8.02
N PRO A 191 -5.03 -11.99 -9.31
CA PRO A 191 -4.22 -11.18 -10.21
C PRO A 191 -4.42 -9.68 -9.98
N PHE A 192 -3.98 -9.17 -8.83
CA PHE A 192 -4.05 -7.75 -8.49
C PHE A 192 -3.35 -6.89 -9.55
N LYS A 193 -3.95 -5.74 -9.88
CA LYS A 193 -3.44 -4.85 -10.94
C LYS A 193 -2.33 -3.91 -10.49
N HIS A 194 -2.28 -3.61 -9.19
CA HIS A 194 -1.39 -2.61 -8.64
C HIS A 194 -0.50 -3.24 -7.58
N LEU A 195 0.80 -3.19 -7.82
CA LEU A 195 1.81 -3.77 -6.93
C LEU A 195 2.81 -2.68 -6.54
N ALA A 196 3.08 -2.56 -5.25
CA ALA A 196 4.06 -1.67 -4.67
C ALA A 196 5.06 -2.44 -3.81
N ILE A 197 6.35 -2.12 -3.91
CA ILE A 197 7.38 -2.64 -3.01
C ILE A 197 7.79 -1.56 -2.02
N ARG A 198 8.00 -1.93 -0.75
CA ARG A 198 8.48 -1.04 0.31
C ARG A 198 9.99 -1.16 0.48
N GLN A 199 10.69 -0.02 0.50
CA GLN A 199 12.12 0.10 0.82
C GLN A 199 12.28 0.98 2.05
N TYR A 200 12.43 0.34 3.21
CA TYR A 200 12.58 1.02 4.49
C TYR A 200 13.82 0.50 5.24
N GLU A 201 14.23 1.24 6.28
CA GLU A 201 15.44 0.97 7.04
C GLU A 201 15.43 -0.36 7.79
N ASN A 202 14.26 -0.86 8.16
CA ASN A 202 14.11 -2.16 8.82
C ASN A 202 14.40 -3.36 7.90
N LEU A 203 14.39 -3.14 6.58
CA LEU A 203 14.78 -4.13 5.57
C LEU A 203 15.62 -3.43 4.47
N PRO A 204 16.88 -3.06 4.77
CA PRO A 204 17.69 -2.25 3.88
C PRO A 204 18.06 -3.01 2.61
N ARG A 205 17.88 -2.36 1.45
CA ARG A 205 18.24 -2.85 0.11
C ARG A 205 18.78 -1.70 -0.72
N SER A 206 19.66 -2.01 -1.65
CA SER A 206 20.15 -1.05 -2.64
C SER A 206 19.08 -0.72 -3.69
N ALA A 207 19.25 0.40 -4.39
CA ALA A 207 18.38 0.75 -5.51
C ALA A 207 18.36 -0.33 -6.60
N ASP A 208 19.54 -0.91 -6.92
CA ASP A 208 19.65 -1.98 -7.92
C ASP A 208 18.88 -3.24 -7.52
N GLU A 209 18.90 -3.63 -6.25
CA GLU A 209 18.11 -4.77 -5.76
C GLU A 209 16.63 -4.52 -5.91
N ILE A 210 16.13 -3.34 -5.53
CA ILE A 210 14.73 -2.95 -5.70
C ILE A 210 14.35 -2.93 -7.19
N ILE A 211 15.17 -2.35 -8.06
CA ILE A 211 14.93 -2.31 -9.51
C ILE A 211 14.85 -3.74 -10.10
N ASN A 212 15.73 -4.64 -9.67
CA ASN A 212 15.72 -6.03 -10.13
C ASN A 212 14.45 -6.75 -9.68
N ILE A 213 14.02 -6.60 -8.42
CA ILE A 213 12.75 -7.14 -7.92
C ILE A 213 11.57 -6.57 -8.73
N CYS A 214 11.55 -5.26 -8.95
CA CYS A 214 10.49 -4.60 -9.72
C CYS A 214 10.39 -5.15 -11.16
N LYS A 215 11.52 -5.40 -11.82
CA LYS A 215 11.55 -6.01 -13.17
C LYS A 215 11.07 -7.44 -13.15
N GLU A 216 11.52 -8.25 -12.20
CA GLU A 216 11.17 -9.66 -12.09
C GLU A 216 9.67 -9.85 -11.78
N LYS A 217 9.17 -9.13 -10.79
CA LYS A 217 7.78 -9.25 -10.31
C LYS A 217 6.79 -8.34 -11.05
N GLN A 218 7.26 -7.53 -12.01
CA GLN A 218 6.47 -6.55 -12.78
C GLN A 218 5.81 -5.48 -11.88
N ILE A 219 6.53 -5.05 -10.85
CA ILE A 219 6.11 -3.99 -9.94
C ILE A 219 6.49 -2.64 -10.55
N ASN A 220 5.64 -1.65 -10.42
CA ASN A 220 5.87 -0.30 -10.96
C ASN A 220 5.78 0.82 -9.92
N ILE A 221 5.48 0.50 -8.67
CA ILE A 221 5.41 1.47 -7.57
C ILE A 221 6.44 1.09 -6.51
N VAL A 222 7.19 2.09 -6.02
CA VAL A 222 8.11 1.96 -4.90
C VAL A 222 7.72 2.94 -3.81
N ASN A 223 7.44 2.43 -2.62
CA ASN A 223 7.30 3.24 -1.42
C ASN A 223 8.65 3.30 -0.71
N VAL A 224 9.28 4.47 -0.66
CA VAL A 224 10.63 4.64 -0.10
C VAL A 224 10.59 5.40 1.22
N GLY A 225 11.31 4.89 2.21
CA GLY A 225 11.63 5.66 3.42
C GLY A 225 12.45 6.91 3.07
N THR A 226 12.23 8.01 3.81
CA THR A 226 12.91 9.29 3.53
C THR A 226 14.44 9.20 3.56
N ALA A 227 15.01 8.23 4.27
CA ALA A 227 16.46 7.96 4.29
C ALA A 227 17.02 7.50 2.93
N TYR A 228 16.17 7.00 2.03
CA TYR A 228 16.56 6.57 0.66
C TYR A 228 16.15 7.59 -0.41
N CYS A 229 15.66 8.76 -0.02
CA CYS A 229 15.24 9.81 -0.95
C CYS A 229 16.42 10.73 -1.36
N ASP A 230 17.52 10.15 -1.81
CA ASP A 230 18.62 10.89 -2.43
C ASP A 230 18.44 10.95 -3.97
N THR A 231 19.11 11.95 -4.58
CA THR A 231 18.98 12.21 -6.02
C THR A 231 19.36 11.02 -6.90
N ASP A 232 20.41 10.28 -6.55
CA ASP A 232 20.89 9.17 -7.38
C ASP A 232 19.94 7.97 -7.30
N THR A 233 19.45 7.64 -6.11
CA THR A 233 18.45 6.59 -5.90
C THR A 233 17.15 6.90 -6.63
N ILE A 234 16.59 8.10 -6.45
CA ILE A 234 15.33 8.49 -7.11
C ILE A 234 15.50 8.52 -8.62
N LYS A 235 16.60 9.07 -9.13
CA LYS A 235 16.90 9.08 -10.55
C LYS A 235 16.97 7.66 -11.13
N ALA A 236 17.63 6.72 -10.45
CA ALA A 236 17.71 5.34 -10.88
C ALA A 236 16.32 4.70 -11.00
N TYR A 237 15.40 4.94 -10.05
CA TYR A 237 14.02 4.47 -10.13
C TYR A 237 13.26 5.08 -11.32
N LYS A 238 13.39 6.40 -11.52
CA LYS A 238 12.71 7.10 -12.62
C LYS A 238 13.21 6.64 -13.99
N GLU A 239 14.52 6.42 -14.15
CA GLU A 239 15.12 5.88 -15.39
C GLU A 239 14.65 4.45 -15.71
N ASN A 240 14.23 3.68 -14.69
CA ASN A 240 13.62 2.37 -14.86
C ASN A 240 12.08 2.40 -14.93
N GLY A 241 11.46 3.59 -15.01
CA GLY A 241 10.02 3.76 -15.20
C GLY A 241 9.18 3.48 -13.96
N LEU A 242 9.78 3.54 -12.77
CA LEU A 242 9.09 3.33 -11.49
C LEU A 242 8.43 4.62 -11.00
N PHE A 243 7.28 4.48 -10.35
CA PHE A 243 6.62 5.53 -9.58
C PHE A 243 7.09 5.49 -8.14
N VAL A 244 7.43 6.64 -7.58
CA VAL A 244 8.06 6.73 -6.27
C VAL A 244 7.20 7.55 -5.32
N TYR A 245 6.79 6.95 -4.20
CA TYR A 245 6.15 7.61 -3.07
C TYR A 245 7.09 7.60 -1.87
N ALA A 246 7.40 8.78 -1.32
CA ALA A 246 8.25 8.92 -0.13
C ALA A 246 7.42 8.86 1.16
N ALA A 247 7.89 8.14 2.18
CA ALA A 247 7.16 7.90 3.43
C ALA A 247 8.05 8.10 4.67
N VAL A 248 7.57 8.69 5.75
CA VAL A 248 6.35 9.50 5.86
C VAL A 248 6.77 10.96 5.78
N VAL A 249 6.02 11.78 5.04
CA VAL A 249 6.35 13.21 4.81
C VAL A 249 5.16 14.07 5.22
N ASN A 250 5.37 14.91 6.24
CA ASN A 250 4.36 15.80 6.82
C ASN A 250 4.68 17.31 6.64
N ASP A 251 5.69 17.63 5.81
CA ASP A 251 6.12 18.99 5.50
C ASP A 251 6.03 19.24 3.99
N ILE A 252 5.16 20.17 3.60
CA ILE A 252 4.96 20.55 2.19
C ILE A 252 6.24 21.06 1.55
N SER A 253 7.05 21.84 2.27
CA SER A 253 8.31 22.37 1.74
C SER A 253 9.35 21.28 1.50
N TYR A 254 9.30 20.20 2.28
CA TYR A 254 10.11 19.02 2.04
C TYR A 254 9.58 18.20 0.86
N PHE A 255 8.27 18.07 0.73
CA PHE A 255 7.67 17.43 -0.44
C PHE A 255 8.03 18.16 -1.74
N ASP A 256 8.03 19.50 -1.76
CA ASP A 256 8.47 20.26 -2.93
C ASP A 256 9.93 19.93 -3.34
N LYS A 257 10.86 19.80 -2.38
CA LYS A 257 12.24 19.37 -2.63
C LYS A 257 12.31 17.94 -3.18
N LEU A 258 11.48 17.03 -2.68
CA LEU A 258 11.40 15.66 -3.17
C LEU A 258 10.86 15.60 -4.61
N ARG A 259 9.89 16.45 -4.95
CA ARG A 259 9.39 16.58 -6.34
C ARG A 259 10.48 17.07 -7.29
N ASP A 260 11.33 18.00 -6.86
CA ASP A 260 12.44 18.54 -7.68
C ASP A 260 13.46 17.44 -8.06
N ILE A 261 13.61 16.39 -7.25
CA ILE A 261 14.47 15.23 -7.58
C ILE A 261 13.74 14.08 -8.26
N GLY A 262 12.41 14.20 -8.48
CA GLY A 262 11.61 13.24 -9.26
C GLY A 262 10.70 12.32 -8.47
N VAL A 263 10.47 12.55 -7.16
CA VAL A 263 9.44 11.82 -6.38
C VAL A 263 8.07 12.19 -6.89
N ASP A 264 7.21 11.20 -7.14
CA ASP A 264 5.87 11.41 -7.73
C ASP A 264 4.82 11.76 -6.67
N GLY A 265 4.98 11.26 -5.45
CA GLY A 265 4.04 11.52 -4.36
C GLY A 265 4.60 11.17 -3.00
N ILE A 266 3.78 11.34 -1.98
CA ILE A 266 4.15 11.07 -0.58
C ILE A 266 3.08 10.27 0.15
N VAL A 267 3.52 9.56 1.20
CA VAL A 267 2.66 9.03 2.26
C VAL A 267 2.65 10.05 3.38
N SER A 268 1.49 10.55 3.79
CA SER A 268 1.38 11.63 4.77
C SER A 268 0.21 11.48 5.72
N ASP A 269 0.42 11.89 7.00
CA ASP A 269 -0.62 11.95 8.02
C ASP A 269 -1.54 13.17 7.83
N PHE A 270 -0.99 14.31 7.37
CA PHE A 270 -1.65 15.61 7.46
C PHE A 270 -1.65 16.43 6.16
N ILE A 271 -0.93 15.99 5.12
CA ILE A 271 -0.97 16.63 3.81
C ILE A 271 -2.02 15.89 2.97
N TYR A 272 -2.92 16.66 2.36
CA TYR A 272 -4.01 16.16 1.53
C TYR A 272 -3.92 16.73 0.12
N GLU A 273 -4.61 16.12 -0.84
CA GLU A 273 -4.51 16.49 -2.25
C GLU A 273 -4.89 17.96 -2.52
N ASP A 274 -5.84 18.54 -1.76
CA ASP A 274 -6.25 19.94 -1.87
C ASP A 274 -5.20 20.96 -1.40
N MET A 275 -4.13 20.48 -0.73
CA MET A 275 -3.02 21.32 -0.26
C MET A 275 -1.88 21.43 -1.27
N ILE A 276 -1.95 20.66 -2.38
CA ILE A 276 -0.89 20.60 -3.36
C ILE A 276 -1.28 21.47 -4.56
N ASP A 277 -0.45 22.47 -4.87
CA ASP A 277 -0.60 23.24 -6.10
C ASP A 277 -0.37 22.33 -7.32
N ALA A 278 -1.30 22.37 -8.27
CA ALA A 278 -1.12 21.75 -9.56
C ALA A 278 0.03 22.48 -10.29
N LYS A 279 1.20 21.85 -10.30
CA LYS A 279 2.35 22.35 -11.10
C LYS A 279 2.29 21.80 -12.50
#